data_4a2a5c8b90ac3cbfd3cabf9713c8766e
#
_entry.id   4a2a5c8b90ac3cbfd3cabf9713c8766e
#
_cell.length_a   1.000
_cell.length_b   1.000
_cell.length_c   1.000
_cell.angle_alpha   90.00
_cell.angle_beta   90.00
_cell.angle_gamma   90.00
#
_symmetry.space_group_name_H-M   'P 1'
#
loop_
_entity.id
_entity.type
_entity.pdbx_description
1 polymer ?
#
loop_
_entity_poly.entity_id
_entity_poly.type
_entity_poly.pdbx_seq_one_letter_code
_entity_poly.pdbx_strand_id
1 'polypeptide(L)'
;MKIRNKNSIGNKLYFAKADGYAFSIEDDFWILDRSYQVNTKSVKDVIHENLKEGYLKTILYFATNMSASYTASLSGNFLKFIKSEGCSYIDKATVINFKNKFHDNGFFLSRIRAFTLKWGELGYDGVSPDALKIIEEWVLPKIVHGDVVKRRDERQGPLTDLELQSFNDAAIRAFDKKTISLPMLSMALLISHTGRRPLQILHMKTRDIMKIKDNTGKNYYIINIPRVKQGGGFRSSFRSFRITKELYDLVCLQAKNSMTILSDFIDRELTEEENKDTPLFISEPSLSSYDNSICLDKILKTDILHPYIGILTKAIK
;
A
#
# COMPACT_ATOMS: atom_id res chain seq x y z
N MET A 1 -21.05 -1.32 -2.18
CA MET A 1 -21.30 -2.72 -1.77
C MET A 1 -20.13 -3.18 -0.91
N LYS A 2 -20.37 -3.63 0.32
CA LYS A 2 -19.30 -4.11 1.22
C LYS A 2 -18.84 -5.47 0.71
N ILE A 3 -17.53 -5.68 0.54
CA ILE A 3 -16.99 -7.01 0.23
C ILE A 3 -17.30 -7.89 1.45
N ARG A 4 -18.29 -8.75 1.33
CA ARG A 4 -18.62 -9.74 2.36
C ARG A 4 -17.75 -10.98 2.15
N ASN A 5 -17.04 -11.41 3.16
CA ASN A 5 -16.60 -12.80 3.23
C ASN A 5 -17.86 -13.68 3.19
N LYS A 6 -17.94 -14.62 2.25
CA LYS A 6 -19.13 -15.44 2.00
C LYS A 6 -19.58 -16.34 3.18
N ASN A 7 -18.81 -16.40 4.29
CA ASN A 7 -19.02 -17.35 5.39
C ASN A 7 -19.52 -16.72 6.71
N SER A 8 -19.91 -15.43 6.73
CA SER A 8 -20.31 -14.78 8.01
C SER A 8 -21.82 -14.54 8.13
N ILE A 9 -22.62 -15.60 8.01
CA ILE A 9 -24.05 -15.53 8.33
C ILE A 9 -24.18 -15.62 9.85
N GLY A 10 -24.48 -14.49 10.52
CA GLY A 10 -24.81 -14.43 11.96
C GLY A 10 -23.71 -13.92 12.90
N ASN A 11 -22.44 -13.73 12.45
CA ASN A 11 -21.35 -13.26 13.30
C ASN A 11 -21.20 -11.74 13.32
N LYS A 12 -20.72 -11.19 14.45
CA LYS A 12 -20.43 -9.76 14.61
C LYS A 12 -19.40 -9.31 13.59
N LEU A 13 -19.76 -8.32 12.76
CA LEU A 13 -18.86 -7.72 11.77
C LEU A 13 -18.08 -6.55 12.37
N TYR A 14 -16.80 -6.52 12.08
CA TYR A 14 -15.89 -5.43 12.37
C TYR A 14 -15.47 -4.76 11.07
N PHE A 15 -15.12 -3.47 11.13
CA PHE A 15 -14.69 -2.70 9.97
C PHE A 15 -13.20 -2.39 10.09
N ALA A 16 -12.45 -2.68 9.02
CA ALA A 16 -11.07 -2.25 8.94
C ALA A 16 -10.99 -0.71 8.93
N LYS A 17 -9.81 -0.18 9.24
CA LYS A 17 -9.57 1.26 9.12
C LYS A 17 -9.77 1.78 7.69
N ALA A 18 -9.48 0.95 6.68
CA ALA A 18 -9.75 1.27 5.29
C ALA A 18 -11.25 1.10 4.99
N ASP A 19 -11.84 2.10 4.33
CA ASP A 19 -13.25 2.10 4.00
C ASP A 19 -13.63 0.93 3.07
N GLY A 20 -14.79 0.31 3.34
CA GLY A 20 -15.36 -0.73 2.49
C GLY A 20 -14.95 -2.17 2.84
N TYR A 21 -14.01 -2.36 3.77
CA TYR A 21 -13.56 -3.69 4.21
C TYR A 21 -14.15 -4.07 5.56
N ALA A 22 -14.77 -5.26 5.61
CA ALA A 22 -15.38 -5.81 6.82
C ALA A 22 -14.99 -7.28 6.97
N PHE A 23 -14.83 -7.73 8.21
CA PHE A 23 -14.45 -9.10 8.57
C PHE A 23 -15.10 -9.51 9.90
N SER A 24 -15.16 -10.82 10.16
CA SER A 24 -15.51 -11.37 11.47
C SER A 24 -14.25 -11.82 12.21
N ILE A 25 -14.29 -11.81 13.53
CA ILE A 25 -13.18 -12.33 14.38
C ILE A 25 -12.95 -13.83 14.15
N GLU A 26 -13.99 -14.54 13.73
CA GLU A 26 -13.95 -15.97 13.45
C GLU A 26 -13.30 -16.29 12.08
N ASP A 27 -13.24 -15.33 11.19
CA ASP A 27 -12.67 -15.54 9.85
C ASP A 27 -11.19 -15.94 9.95
N ASP A 28 -10.77 -16.87 9.11
CA ASP A 28 -9.38 -17.30 8.98
C ASP A 28 -8.48 -16.22 8.34
N PHE A 29 -9.09 -15.37 7.51
CA PHE A 29 -8.43 -14.28 6.82
C PHE A 29 -9.25 -12.99 6.97
N TRP A 30 -8.62 -11.95 7.53
CA TRP A 30 -9.21 -10.62 7.61
C TRP A 30 -8.65 -9.76 6.50
N ILE A 31 -9.46 -9.49 5.49
CA ILE A 31 -9.08 -8.59 4.39
C ILE A 31 -9.21 -7.16 4.90
N LEU A 32 -8.09 -6.46 5.08
CA LEU A 32 -8.03 -5.13 5.68
C LEU A 32 -8.00 -4.00 4.65
N ASP A 33 -7.44 -4.27 3.50
CA ASP A 33 -7.50 -3.45 2.30
C ASP A 33 -7.28 -4.34 1.08
N ARG A 34 -7.14 -3.77 -0.11
CA ARG A 34 -6.94 -4.55 -1.33
C ARG A 34 -5.60 -5.30 -1.39
N SER A 35 -4.60 -4.85 -0.62
CA SER A 35 -3.22 -5.36 -0.69
C SER A 35 -2.81 -6.16 0.54
N TYR A 36 -3.51 -6.00 1.65
CA TYR A 36 -3.13 -6.58 2.92
C TYR A 36 -4.28 -7.30 3.61
N GLN A 37 -3.97 -8.49 4.05
CA GLN A 37 -4.83 -9.31 4.90
C GLN A 37 -4.06 -9.81 6.11
N VAL A 38 -4.77 -10.14 7.17
CA VAL A 38 -4.26 -10.87 8.33
C VAL A 38 -4.67 -12.32 8.19
N ASN A 39 -3.71 -13.23 8.18
CA ASN A 39 -3.96 -14.67 8.25
C ASN A 39 -4.04 -15.08 9.72
N THR A 40 -5.23 -15.05 10.31
CA THR A 40 -5.46 -15.44 11.69
C THR A 40 -5.32 -16.94 11.88
N LYS A 41 -5.68 -17.76 10.87
CA LYS A 41 -5.54 -19.20 10.90
C LYS A 41 -4.13 -19.64 11.21
N SER A 42 -3.13 -19.11 10.50
CA SER A 42 -1.72 -19.47 10.73
C SER A 42 -1.23 -19.19 12.15
N VAL A 43 -1.84 -18.24 12.86
CA VAL A 43 -1.52 -17.98 14.27
C VAL A 43 -2.34 -18.90 15.17
N LYS A 44 -3.66 -19.05 14.91
CA LYS A 44 -4.56 -19.94 15.66
C LYS A 44 -4.05 -21.39 15.70
N ASP A 45 -3.41 -21.85 14.61
CA ASP A 45 -2.89 -23.22 14.47
C ASP A 45 -1.64 -23.49 15.33
N VAL A 46 -0.88 -22.47 15.72
CA VAL A 46 0.39 -22.65 16.45
C VAL A 46 0.41 -21.99 17.83
N ILE A 47 -0.52 -21.09 18.11
CA ILE A 47 -0.60 -20.38 19.39
C ILE A 47 -1.23 -21.26 20.45
N HIS A 48 -0.69 -21.21 21.68
CA HIS A 48 -1.31 -21.89 22.80
C HIS A 48 -2.70 -21.29 23.13
N GLU A 49 -3.63 -22.13 23.58
CA GLU A 49 -5.03 -21.74 23.85
C GLU A 49 -5.14 -20.50 24.75
N ASN A 50 -4.34 -20.45 25.82
CA ASN A 50 -4.31 -19.33 26.78
C ASN A 50 -3.95 -17.97 26.14
N LEU A 51 -3.33 -17.96 24.96
CA LEU A 51 -2.92 -16.74 24.26
C LEU A 51 -3.88 -16.36 23.13
N LYS A 52 -4.80 -17.23 22.72
CA LYS A 52 -5.65 -17.02 21.54
C LYS A 52 -6.55 -15.79 21.66
N GLU A 53 -7.24 -15.65 22.79
CA GLU A 53 -8.14 -14.52 22.98
C GLU A 53 -7.38 -13.20 22.97
N GLY A 54 -6.31 -13.08 23.75
CA GLY A 54 -5.49 -11.90 23.83
C GLY A 54 -4.91 -11.51 22.47
N TYR A 55 -4.43 -12.50 21.69
CA TYR A 55 -3.98 -12.26 20.31
C TYR A 55 -5.11 -11.72 19.43
N LEU A 56 -6.25 -12.40 19.38
CA LEU A 56 -7.35 -12.02 18.50
C LEU A 56 -7.90 -10.62 18.82
N LYS A 57 -8.06 -10.30 20.10
CA LYS A 57 -8.55 -8.99 20.54
C LYS A 57 -7.50 -7.88 20.28
N THR A 58 -6.23 -8.17 20.48
CA THR A 58 -5.16 -7.21 20.22
C THR A 58 -5.02 -6.92 18.72
N ILE A 59 -5.01 -7.97 17.88
CA ILE A 59 -4.91 -7.75 16.43
C ILE A 59 -6.19 -7.10 15.87
N LEU A 60 -7.36 -7.36 16.46
CA LEU A 60 -8.60 -6.67 16.13
C LEU A 60 -8.50 -5.16 16.38
N TYR A 61 -7.94 -4.76 17.54
CA TYR A 61 -7.69 -3.35 17.82
C TYR A 61 -6.83 -2.72 16.71
N PHE A 62 -5.74 -3.36 16.31
CA PHE A 62 -4.88 -2.84 15.25
C PHE A 62 -5.58 -2.81 13.89
N ALA A 63 -6.39 -3.81 13.57
CA ALA A 63 -7.11 -3.90 12.30
C ALA A 63 -8.15 -2.76 12.14
N THR A 64 -8.77 -2.35 13.22
CA THR A 64 -9.79 -1.29 13.21
C THR A 64 -9.20 0.12 13.35
N ASN A 65 -8.02 0.27 13.94
CA ASN A 65 -7.44 1.58 14.26
C ASN A 65 -6.19 1.96 13.47
N MET A 66 -5.46 0.99 12.91
CA MET A 66 -4.17 1.21 12.25
C MET A 66 -4.22 0.85 10.76
N SER A 67 -3.15 1.18 10.03
CA SER A 67 -3.08 0.82 8.61
C SER A 67 -3.02 -0.69 8.40
N ALA A 68 -3.62 -1.17 7.33
CA ALA A 68 -3.65 -2.58 6.95
C ALA A 68 -2.25 -3.21 6.90
N SER A 69 -1.27 -2.51 6.29
CA SER A 69 0.11 -2.98 6.20
C SER A 69 0.80 -3.10 7.56
N TYR A 70 0.52 -2.16 8.48
CA TYR A 70 1.07 -2.23 9.84
C TYR A 70 0.50 -3.40 10.61
N THR A 71 -0.82 -3.60 10.55
CA THR A 71 -1.52 -4.69 11.20
C THR A 71 -1.06 -6.06 10.69
N ALA A 72 -0.96 -6.23 9.36
CA ALA A 72 -0.44 -7.46 8.76
C ALA A 72 1.02 -7.74 9.20
N SER A 73 1.84 -6.68 9.27
CA SER A 73 3.21 -6.79 9.78
C SER A 73 3.25 -7.22 11.25
N LEU A 74 2.38 -6.67 12.11
CA LEU A 74 2.31 -7.08 13.52
C LEU A 74 1.93 -8.55 13.66
N SER A 75 0.88 -8.99 12.97
CA SER A 75 0.45 -10.39 13.00
C SER A 75 1.54 -11.36 12.51
N GLY A 76 2.19 -11.04 11.39
CA GLY A 76 3.27 -11.86 10.84
C GLY A 76 4.50 -11.93 11.75
N ASN A 77 4.85 -10.83 12.41
CA ASN A 77 5.95 -10.84 13.39
C ASN A 77 5.56 -11.56 14.67
N PHE A 78 4.33 -11.44 15.14
CA PHE A 78 3.85 -12.20 16.29
C PHE A 78 3.83 -13.71 16.01
N LEU A 79 3.43 -14.14 14.83
CA LEU A 79 3.53 -15.54 14.41
C LEU A 79 4.99 -16.06 14.48
N LYS A 80 5.96 -15.25 14.04
CA LYS A 80 7.39 -15.61 14.15
C LYS A 80 7.84 -15.69 15.60
N PHE A 81 7.38 -14.77 16.45
CA PHE A 81 7.66 -14.78 17.89
C PHE A 81 7.15 -16.06 18.54
N ILE A 82 5.87 -16.40 18.36
CA ILE A 82 5.27 -17.63 18.92
C ILE A 82 5.99 -18.88 18.43
N LYS A 83 6.33 -18.97 17.14
CA LYS A 83 7.09 -20.10 16.58
C LYS A 83 8.51 -20.22 17.15
N SER A 84 9.12 -19.09 17.49
CA SER A 84 10.48 -19.04 18.06
C SER A 84 10.51 -19.46 19.51
N GLU A 85 9.52 -19.04 20.30
CA GLU A 85 9.52 -19.20 21.76
C GLU A 85 8.68 -20.40 22.23
N GLY A 86 7.66 -20.81 21.48
CA GLY A 86 6.81 -21.96 21.80
C GLY A 86 6.08 -21.83 23.14
N CYS A 87 5.81 -20.59 23.60
CA CYS A 87 5.33 -20.34 24.94
C CYS A 87 3.81 -20.45 25.07
N SER A 88 3.34 -20.91 26.22
CA SER A 88 1.93 -20.91 26.63
C SER A 88 1.52 -19.64 27.38
N TYR A 89 2.52 -18.85 27.81
CA TYR A 89 2.39 -17.60 28.53
C TYR A 89 3.61 -16.74 28.27
N ILE A 90 3.43 -15.45 28.04
CA ILE A 90 4.52 -14.52 27.77
C ILE A 90 5.01 -13.97 29.11
N ASP A 91 6.02 -14.61 29.67
CA ASP A 91 6.62 -14.23 30.93
C ASP A 91 7.95 -13.45 30.74
N LYS A 92 8.57 -13.11 31.88
CA LYS A 92 9.85 -12.42 31.93
C LYS A 92 10.95 -13.17 31.16
N ALA A 93 11.04 -14.50 31.34
CA ALA A 93 12.08 -15.30 30.69
C ALA A 93 11.92 -15.30 29.18
N THR A 94 10.68 -15.49 28.69
CA THR A 94 10.32 -15.45 27.27
C THR A 94 10.80 -14.15 26.61
N VAL A 95 10.50 -12.98 27.20
CA VAL A 95 10.84 -11.70 26.59
C VAL A 95 12.33 -11.38 26.63
N ILE A 96 13.05 -11.83 27.66
CA ILE A 96 14.51 -11.69 27.74
C ILE A 96 15.20 -12.57 26.71
N ASN A 97 14.82 -13.84 26.62
CA ASN A 97 15.37 -14.79 25.65
C ASN A 97 15.15 -14.30 24.22
N PHE A 98 13.92 -13.88 23.92
CA PHE A 98 13.57 -13.32 22.62
C PHE A 98 14.43 -12.07 22.28
N LYS A 99 14.56 -11.11 23.20
CA LYS A 99 15.38 -9.92 22.98
C LYS A 99 16.85 -10.28 22.70
N ASN A 100 17.41 -11.21 23.46
CA ASN A 100 18.79 -11.65 23.28
C ASN A 100 19.00 -12.34 21.92
N LYS A 101 18.06 -13.18 21.52
CA LYS A 101 18.11 -13.91 20.24
C LYS A 101 18.01 -12.99 19.02
N PHE A 102 17.29 -11.88 19.12
CA PHE A 102 17.03 -10.95 18.03
C PHE A 102 17.57 -9.54 18.30
N HIS A 103 18.61 -9.42 19.11
CA HIS A 103 19.13 -8.13 19.60
C HIS A 103 19.50 -7.14 18.48
N ASP A 104 19.92 -7.61 17.30
CA ASP A 104 20.27 -6.77 16.15
C ASP A 104 19.07 -6.38 15.29
N ASN A 105 17.90 -7.00 15.51
CA ASN A 105 16.71 -6.79 14.69
C ASN A 105 15.72 -5.81 15.34
N GLY A 106 16.11 -4.52 15.35
CA GLY A 106 15.28 -3.47 15.94
C GLY A 106 13.87 -3.37 15.35
N PHE A 107 13.69 -3.70 14.07
CA PHE A 107 12.36 -3.73 13.45
C PHE A 107 11.48 -4.83 14.07
N PHE A 108 12.00 -6.04 14.18
CA PHE A 108 11.26 -7.16 14.78
C PHE A 108 10.92 -6.90 16.25
N LEU A 109 11.92 -6.50 17.02
CA LEU A 109 11.73 -6.14 18.43
C LEU A 109 10.69 -5.03 18.62
N SER A 110 10.70 -4.00 17.76
CA SER A 110 9.73 -2.90 17.84
C SER A 110 8.29 -3.35 17.57
N ARG A 111 8.09 -4.33 16.68
CA ARG A 111 6.77 -4.89 16.38
C ARG A 111 6.24 -5.72 17.55
N ILE A 112 7.09 -6.57 18.13
CA ILE A 112 6.70 -7.35 19.32
C ILE A 112 6.43 -6.42 20.50
N ARG A 113 7.31 -5.44 20.75
CA ARG A 113 7.07 -4.42 21.79
C ARG A 113 5.70 -3.76 21.64
N ALA A 114 5.41 -3.22 20.47
CA ALA A 114 4.15 -2.51 20.22
C ALA A 114 2.92 -3.42 20.40
N PHE A 115 3.01 -4.67 19.94
CA PHE A 115 1.93 -5.64 20.05
C PHE A 115 1.68 -6.06 21.49
N THR A 116 2.74 -6.42 22.22
CA THR A 116 2.63 -6.94 23.59
C THR A 116 2.22 -5.85 24.59
N LEU A 117 2.73 -4.62 24.44
CA LEU A 117 2.29 -3.49 25.29
C LEU A 117 0.81 -3.18 25.07
N LYS A 118 0.33 -3.19 23.81
CA LYS A 118 -1.10 -3.00 23.53
C LYS A 118 -1.96 -4.13 24.11
N TRP A 119 -1.47 -5.35 24.07
CA TRP A 119 -2.15 -6.50 24.70
C TRP A 119 -2.34 -6.26 26.20
N GLY A 120 -1.27 -5.87 26.90
CA GLY A 120 -1.34 -5.53 28.32
C GLY A 120 -2.28 -4.35 28.62
N GLU A 121 -2.24 -3.29 27.80
CA GLU A 121 -3.13 -2.13 27.91
C GLU A 121 -4.61 -2.50 27.76
N LEU A 122 -4.92 -3.47 26.89
CA LEU A 122 -6.27 -3.99 26.70
C LEU A 122 -6.73 -4.91 27.84
N GLY A 123 -5.85 -5.30 28.75
CA GLY A 123 -6.17 -6.09 29.95
C GLY A 123 -6.46 -7.56 29.71
N TYR A 124 -6.06 -8.12 28.56
CA TYR A 124 -6.23 -9.56 28.29
C TYR A 124 -5.11 -10.38 28.92
N ASP A 125 -5.49 -11.57 29.42
CA ASP A 125 -4.54 -12.53 29.98
C ASP A 125 -3.54 -13.04 28.91
N GLY A 126 -2.45 -13.62 29.38
CA GLY A 126 -1.42 -14.21 28.50
C GLY A 126 -0.05 -13.55 28.56
N VAL A 127 0.07 -12.35 29.15
CA VAL A 127 1.31 -11.62 29.33
C VAL A 127 1.48 -11.22 30.79
N SER A 128 2.64 -11.55 31.40
CA SER A 128 2.90 -11.17 32.78
C SER A 128 3.17 -9.68 32.96
N PRO A 129 2.81 -9.07 34.10
CA PRO A 129 3.15 -7.69 34.41
C PRO A 129 4.67 -7.41 34.37
N ASP A 130 5.49 -8.38 34.79
CA ASP A 130 6.95 -8.25 34.72
C ASP A 130 7.48 -8.27 33.29
N ALA A 131 6.87 -9.07 32.41
CA ALA A 131 7.21 -9.05 30.99
C ALA A 131 6.89 -7.68 30.35
N LEU A 132 5.74 -7.10 30.68
CA LEU A 132 5.34 -5.78 30.19
C LEU A 132 6.34 -4.69 30.62
N LYS A 133 6.75 -4.66 31.90
CA LYS A 133 7.75 -3.72 32.39
C LYS A 133 9.09 -3.84 31.63
N ILE A 134 9.57 -5.08 31.45
CA ILE A 134 10.82 -5.32 30.73
C ILE A 134 10.71 -4.88 29.26
N ILE A 135 9.60 -5.17 28.59
CA ILE A 135 9.36 -4.76 27.20
C ILE A 135 9.29 -3.24 27.08
N GLU A 136 8.69 -2.56 28.05
CA GLU A 136 8.62 -1.09 28.08
C GLU A 136 10.00 -0.46 28.17
N GLU A 137 10.91 -1.05 28.94
CA GLU A 137 12.30 -0.59 29.13
C GLU A 137 13.24 -1.00 27.99
N TRP A 138 12.78 -1.73 26.97
CA TRP A 138 13.65 -2.13 25.87
C TRP A 138 14.27 -0.95 25.14
N VAL A 139 15.57 -0.84 25.18
CA VAL A 139 16.34 -0.01 24.26
C VAL A 139 16.51 -0.77 22.96
N LEU A 140 15.91 -0.24 21.90
CA LEU A 140 15.95 -0.86 20.59
C LEU A 140 17.10 -0.31 19.75
N PRO A 141 17.73 -1.14 18.89
CA PRO A 141 18.70 -0.67 17.92
C PRO A 141 18.11 0.47 17.07
N LYS A 142 18.88 1.53 16.88
CA LYS A 142 18.44 2.64 16.02
C LYS A 142 18.33 2.16 14.57
N ILE A 143 17.15 2.33 14.01
CA ILE A 143 16.96 2.18 12.56
C ILE A 143 17.39 3.50 11.92
N VAL A 144 18.55 3.49 11.26
CA VAL A 144 19.07 4.68 10.55
C VAL A 144 18.31 4.81 9.24
N HIS A 145 17.32 5.72 9.20
CA HIS A 145 16.58 6.01 7.99
C HIS A 145 17.35 6.99 7.11
N GLY A 146 17.42 6.68 5.80
CA GLY A 146 18.00 7.58 4.80
C GLY A 146 19.54 7.65 4.81
N ASP A 147 20.23 6.78 5.53
CA ASP A 147 21.69 6.72 5.56
C ASP A 147 22.30 6.47 4.18
N VAL A 148 21.70 5.57 3.42
CA VAL A 148 22.06 5.26 2.02
C VAL A 148 22.00 6.50 1.12
N VAL A 149 20.97 7.32 1.31
CA VAL A 149 20.81 8.60 0.57
C VAL A 149 21.87 9.62 1.01
N LYS A 150 22.11 9.73 2.32
CA LYS A 150 23.12 10.65 2.88
C LYS A 150 24.54 10.31 2.44
N ARG A 151 24.85 9.02 2.41
CA ARG A 151 26.18 8.52 1.97
C ARG A 151 26.35 8.49 0.47
N ARG A 152 25.29 8.78 -0.31
CA ARG A 152 25.27 8.65 -1.78
C ARG A 152 25.80 7.29 -2.25
N ASP A 153 25.27 6.23 -1.61
CA ASP A 153 25.67 4.86 -1.94
C ASP A 153 25.44 4.58 -3.43
N GLU A 154 26.46 4.13 -4.13
CA GLU A 154 26.43 3.92 -5.58
C GLU A 154 25.43 2.83 -6.02
N ARG A 155 25.09 1.89 -5.14
CA ARG A 155 24.21 0.75 -5.47
C ARG A 155 22.78 0.92 -4.96
N GLN A 156 22.59 1.65 -3.88
CA GLN A 156 21.31 1.77 -3.18
C GLN A 156 20.88 3.22 -2.98
N GLY A 157 21.73 4.17 -3.31
CA GLY A 157 21.47 5.61 -3.19
C GLY A 157 20.57 6.15 -4.31
N PRO A 158 20.37 7.47 -4.34
CA PRO A 158 19.64 8.12 -5.42
C PRO A 158 20.46 8.01 -6.73
N LEU A 159 19.74 7.85 -7.84
CA LEU A 159 20.37 7.91 -9.16
C LEU A 159 21.06 9.27 -9.37
N THR A 160 22.21 9.26 -10.01
CA THR A 160 22.85 10.47 -10.53
C THR A 160 22.03 11.04 -11.69
N ASP A 161 22.28 12.30 -12.06
CA ASP A 161 21.59 12.91 -13.20
C ASP A 161 21.84 12.14 -14.50
N LEU A 162 23.06 11.61 -14.69
CA LEU A 162 23.42 10.79 -15.87
C LEU A 162 22.67 9.45 -15.88
N GLU A 163 22.56 8.78 -14.74
CA GLU A 163 21.81 7.54 -14.64
C GLU A 163 20.31 7.78 -14.86
N LEU A 164 19.76 8.86 -14.31
CA LEU A 164 18.37 9.24 -14.51
C LEU A 164 18.08 9.56 -15.99
N GLN A 165 18.96 10.28 -16.66
CA GLN A 165 18.86 10.55 -18.10
C GLN A 165 18.95 9.24 -18.89
N SER A 166 19.93 8.40 -18.59
CA SER A 166 20.10 7.09 -19.25
C SER A 166 18.88 6.18 -19.08
N PHE A 167 18.25 6.21 -17.90
CA PHE A 167 17.01 5.51 -17.63
C PHE A 167 15.86 6.03 -18.51
N ASN A 168 15.68 7.36 -18.62
CA ASN A 168 14.64 7.94 -19.43
C ASN A 168 14.83 7.60 -20.92
N ASP A 169 16.06 7.71 -21.42
CA ASP A 169 16.41 7.38 -22.81
C ASP A 169 16.20 5.88 -23.10
N ALA A 170 16.52 5.00 -22.13
CA ALA A 170 16.30 3.58 -22.25
C ALA A 170 14.80 3.23 -22.28
N ALA A 171 13.98 3.89 -21.45
CA ALA A 171 12.53 3.71 -21.45
C ALA A 171 11.90 4.14 -22.79
N ILE A 172 12.32 5.28 -23.35
CA ILE A 172 11.84 5.76 -24.66
C ILE A 172 12.23 4.76 -25.75
N ARG A 173 13.52 4.35 -25.82
CA ARG A 173 13.97 3.35 -26.80
C ARG A 173 13.25 2.00 -26.66
N ALA A 174 12.93 1.57 -25.45
CA ALA A 174 12.17 0.35 -25.20
C ALA A 174 10.73 0.45 -25.72
N PHE A 175 10.11 1.62 -25.59
CA PHE A 175 8.79 1.88 -26.14
C PHE A 175 8.81 1.90 -27.69
N ASP A 176 9.78 2.57 -28.30
CA ASP A 176 9.93 2.60 -29.76
C ASP A 176 10.14 1.20 -30.34
N LYS A 177 10.85 0.34 -29.63
CA LYS A 177 11.04 -1.09 -29.96
C LYS A 177 9.81 -1.97 -29.60
N LYS A 178 8.74 -1.38 -29.05
CA LYS A 178 7.54 -2.10 -28.58
C LYS A 178 7.81 -3.17 -27.51
N THR A 179 8.88 -3.03 -26.74
CA THR A 179 9.21 -3.94 -25.62
C THR A 179 8.51 -3.56 -24.32
N ILE A 180 8.08 -2.29 -24.20
CA ILE A 180 7.21 -1.83 -23.12
C ILE A 180 5.96 -1.14 -23.69
N SER A 181 4.90 -1.13 -22.92
CA SER A 181 3.63 -0.51 -23.29
C SER A 181 3.59 0.98 -22.95
N LEU A 182 2.63 1.72 -23.54
CA LEU A 182 2.39 3.13 -23.26
C LEU A 182 2.18 3.42 -21.75
N PRO A 183 1.36 2.64 -21.00
CA PRO A 183 1.26 2.82 -19.54
C PRO A 183 2.60 2.68 -18.80
N MET A 184 3.46 1.74 -19.22
CA MET A 184 4.77 1.55 -18.61
C MET A 184 5.69 2.74 -18.84
N LEU A 185 5.77 3.24 -20.08
CA LEU A 185 6.56 4.44 -20.42
C LEU A 185 6.04 5.64 -19.64
N SER A 186 4.72 5.89 -19.67
CA SER A 186 4.11 7.04 -18.99
C SER A 186 4.37 7.02 -17.49
N MET A 187 4.28 5.85 -16.85
CA MET A 187 4.58 5.70 -15.43
C MET A 187 6.07 5.92 -15.13
N ALA A 188 6.97 5.35 -15.93
CA ALA A 188 8.41 5.51 -15.76
C ALA A 188 8.80 6.98 -15.82
N LEU A 189 8.35 7.71 -16.85
CA LEU A 189 8.67 9.14 -17.02
C LEU A 189 7.99 10.02 -15.97
N LEU A 190 6.76 9.74 -15.55
CA LEU A 190 6.12 10.46 -14.44
C LEU A 190 6.88 10.29 -13.13
N ILE A 191 7.35 9.08 -12.82
CA ILE A 191 8.14 8.82 -11.61
C ILE A 191 9.47 9.54 -11.67
N SER A 192 10.20 9.43 -12.79
CA SER A 192 11.53 10.03 -12.95
C SER A 192 11.50 11.56 -12.89
N HIS A 193 10.51 12.19 -13.54
CA HIS A 193 10.39 13.65 -13.59
C HIS A 193 9.82 14.28 -12.32
N THR A 194 9.05 13.54 -11.53
CA THR A 194 8.35 14.10 -10.36
C THR A 194 8.92 13.63 -9.02
N GLY A 195 9.68 12.54 -9.01
CA GLY A 195 10.15 11.89 -7.79
C GLY A 195 9.00 11.40 -6.89
N ARG A 196 7.81 11.17 -7.46
CA ARG A 196 6.65 10.73 -6.67
C ARG A 196 6.62 9.22 -6.54
N ARG A 197 6.02 8.76 -5.44
CA ARG A 197 5.86 7.32 -5.21
C ARG A 197 4.93 6.74 -6.28
N PRO A 198 5.17 5.50 -6.77
CA PRO A 198 4.32 4.87 -7.77
C PRO A 198 2.83 4.90 -7.41
N LEU A 199 2.48 4.63 -6.15
CA LEU A 199 1.09 4.66 -5.69
C LEU A 199 0.42 6.05 -5.84
N GLN A 200 1.18 7.15 -5.73
CA GLN A 200 0.65 8.50 -5.96
C GLN A 200 0.31 8.71 -7.43
N ILE A 201 1.19 8.25 -8.33
CA ILE A 201 0.96 8.30 -9.79
C ILE A 201 -0.25 7.45 -10.17
N LEU A 202 -0.41 6.27 -9.56
CA LEU A 202 -1.54 5.37 -9.82
C LEU A 202 -2.89 5.93 -9.37
N HIS A 203 -2.90 6.84 -8.41
CA HIS A 203 -4.11 7.52 -7.97
C HIS A 203 -4.48 8.73 -8.82
N MET A 204 -3.71 9.05 -9.87
CA MET A 204 -4.06 10.11 -10.81
C MET A 204 -5.26 9.72 -11.67
N LYS A 205 -6.03 10.73 -12.01
CA LYS A 205 -7.18 10.68 -12.96
C LYS A 205 -6.92 11.62 -14.13
N THR A 206 -7.72 11.47 -15.16
CA THR A 206 -7.57 12.31 -16.37
C THR A 206 -7.73 13.80 -16.07
N ARG A 207 -8.62 14.18 -15.13
CA ARG A 207 -8.80 15.58 -14.66
C ARG A 207 -7.56 16.21 -14.02
N ASP A 208 -6.60 15.40 -13.61
CA ASP A 208 -5.37 15.89 -12.97
C ASP A 208 -4.34 16.44 -13.96
N ILE A 209 -4.61 16.27 -15.25
CA ILE A 209 -3.77 16.73 -16.37
C ILE A 209 -4.37 18.02 -16.89
N MET A 210 -3.65 19.13 -16.75
CA MET A 210 -4.19 20.45 -17.10
C MET A 210 -3.26 21.21 -18.01
N LYS A 211 -3.86 21.98 -18.91
CA LYS A 211 -3.22 23.00 -19.71
C LYS A 211 -3.81 24.36 -19.33
N ILE A 212 -2.99 25.26 -18.85
CA ILE A 212 -3.38 26.60 -18.42
C ILE A 212 -2.69 27.63 -19.32
N LYS A 213 -3.40 28.68 -19.65
CA LYS A 213 -2.82 29.86 -20.31
C LYS A 213 -2.64 30.97 -19.28
N ASP A 214 -1.49 31.65 -19.34
CA ASP A 214 -1.30 32.87 -18.57
C ASP A 214 -1.92 34.12 -19.26
N ASN A 215 -1.80 35.25 -18.61
CA ASN A 215 -2.32 36.51 -19.14
C ASN A 215 -1.64 36.96 -20.44
N THR A 216 -0.49 36.38 -20.79
CA THR A 216 0.27 36.64 -22.04
C THR A 216 -0.09 35.65 -23.15
N GLY A 217 -0.98 34.70 -22.90
CA GLY A 217 -1.37 33.64 -23.81
C GLY A 217 -0.41 32.44 -23.87
N LYS A 218 0.66 32.42 -23.03
CA LYS A 218 1.59 31.33 -22.94
C LYS A 218 1.00 30.10 -22.26
N ASN A 219 1.20 28.93 -22.86
CA ASN A 219 0.71 27.66 -22.29
C ASN A 219 1.63 27.14 -21.20
N TYR A 220 1.03 26.67 -20.12
CA TYR A 220 1.67 25.93 -19.04
C TYR A 220 0.98 24.57 -18.89
N TYR A 221 1.79 23.54 -18.71
CA TYR A 221 1.34 22.17 -18.58
C TYR A 221 1.56 21.74 -17.13
N ILE A 222 0.48 21.31 -16.47
CA ILE A 222 0.48 21.01 -15.04
C ILE A 222 -0.15 19.64 -14.82
N ILE A 223 0.41 18.89 -13.88
CA ILE A 223 -0.20 17.69 -13.34
C ILE A 223 -0.41 17.84 -11.83
N ASN A 224 -1.56 17.39 -11.33
CA ASN A 224 -1.89 17.35 -9.93
C ASN A 224 -1.77 15.93 -9.40
N ILE A 225 -0.77 15.67 -8.57
CA ILE A 225 -0.51 14.33 -8.04
C ILE A 225 -1.09 14.22 -6.64
N PRO A 226 -1.99 13.24 -6.40
CA PRO A 226 -2.55 13.01 -5.07
C PRO A 226 -1.48 12.66 -4.05
N ARG A 227 -1.62 13.16 -2.83
CA ARG A 227 -0.78 12.77 -1.70
C ARG A 227 -1.33 11.53 -1.05
N VAL A 228 -0.43 10.59 -0.71
CA VAL A 228 -0.73 9.33 -0.03
C VAL A 228 0.04 9.29 1.29
N LYS A 229 -0.50 8.65 2.31
CA LYS A 229 0.11 8.46 3.65
C LYS A 229 0.14 9.71 4.56
N GLN A 230 -0.73 10.68 4.37
CA GLN A 230 -0.82 11.86 5.25
C GLN A 230 -2.07 11.85 6.16
N GLY A 231 -2.68 10.67 6.38
CA GLY A 231 -3.83 10.52 7.27
C GLY A 231 -5.16 11.06 6.72
N GLY A 232 -5.16 11.63 5.51
CA GLY A 232 -6.37 12.07 4.82
C GLY A 232 -7.02 10.95 3.99
N GLY A 233 -8.29 11.15 3.60
CA GLY A 233 -9.03 10.26 2.71
C GLY A 233 -8.42 10.17 1.30
N PHE A 234 -8.93 9.24 0.51
CA PHE A 234 -8.51 9.04 -0.88
C PHE A 234 -8.64 10.34 -1.69
N ARG A 235 -7.53 10.78 -2.31
CA ARG A 235 -7.44 12.01 -3.13
C ARG A 235 -7.89 13.29 -2.41
N SER A 236 -7.72 13.38 -1.09
CA SER A 236 -8.11 14.56 -0.28
C SER A 236 -7.14 15.74 -0.40
N SER A 237 -5.89 15.51 -0.82
CA SER A 237 -4.88 16.54 -1.01
C SER A 237 -3.97 16.25 -2.20
N PHE A 238 -3.42 17.31 -2.82
CA PHE A 238 -2.64 17.22 -4.05
C PHE A 238 -1.33 18.01 -3.95
N ARG A 239 -0.41 17.70 -4.85
CA ARG A 239 0.73 18.53 -5.18
C ARG A 239 0.78 18.74 -6.69
N SER A 240 0.84 20.00 -7.11
CA SER A 240 0.95 20.38 -8.51
C SER A 240 2.42 20.38 -8.95
N PHE A 241 2.65 19.94 -10.18
CA PHE A 241 3.93 19.95 -10.86
C PHE A 241 3.75 20.56 -12.24
N ARG A 242 4.64 21.52 -12.58
CA ARG A 242 4.79 21.96 -13.94
C ARG A 242 5.64 20.92 -14.69
N ILE A 243 5.20 20.54 -15.89
CA ILE A 243 5.86 19.55 -16.74
C ILE A 243 6.14 20.13 -18.12
N THR A 244 6.99 19.45 -18.89
CA THR A 244 7.26 19.80 -20.29
C THR A 244 6.06 19.48 -21.18
N LYS A 245 6.04 20.06 -22.39
CA LYS A 245 4.99 19.78 -23.37
C LYS A 245 5.01 18.30 -23.79
N GLU A 246 6.19 17.75 -24.00
CA GLU A 246 6.39 16.36 -24.42
C GLU A 246 5.83 15.37 -23.40
N LEU A 247 6.12 15.57 -22.11
CA LEU A 247 5.56 14.74 -21.04
C LEU A 247 4.04 14.94 -20.93
N TYR A 248 3.54 16.17 -21.11
CA TYR A 248 2.10 16.43 -21.14
C TYR A 248 1.39 15.67 -22.29
N ASP A 249 1.95 15.75 -23.51
CA ASP A 249 1.38 15.07 -24.67
C ASP A 249 1.37 13.54 -24.47
N LEU A 250 2.44 12.96 -23.90
CA LEU A 250 2.51 11.54 -23.56
C LEU A 250 1.43 11.15 -22.52
N VAL A 251 1.27 11.95 -21.47
CA VAL A 251 0.28 11.65 -20.41
C VAL A 251 -1.15 11.83 -20.95
N CYS A 252 -1.38 12.78 -21.85
CA CYS A 252 -2.66 12.90 -22.57
C CYS A 252 -2.96 11.67 -23.45
N LEU A 253 -1.94 11.14 -24.14
CA LEU A 253 -2.09 9.91 -24.91
C LEU A 253 -2.44 8.72 -23.99
N GLN A 254 -1.78 8.61 -22.85
CA GLN A 254 -2.12 7.59 -21.84
C GLN A 254 -3.54 7.77 -21.30
N ALA A 255 -3.98 8.99 -21.05
CA ALA A 255 -5.35 9.28 -20.61
C ALA A 255 -6.38 8.77 -21.62
N LYS A 256 -6.16 9.06 -22.92
CA LYS A 256 -7.02 8.56 -24.01
C LYS A 256 -7.05 7.04 -24.05
N ASN A 257 -5.90 6.39 -23.94
CA ASN A 257 -5.81 4.93 -23.89
C ASN A 257 -6.64 4.34 -22.74
N SER A 258 -6.56 4.94 -21.55
CA SER A 258 -7.33 4.48 -20.39
C SER A 258 -8.85 4.71 -20.56
N MET A 259 -9.26 5.83 -21.18
CA MET A 259 -10.67 6.08 -21.49
C MET A 259 -11.20 5.06 -22.51
N THR A 260 -10.44 4.72 -23.54
CA THR A 260 -10.81 3.68 -24.51
C THR A 260 -10.98 2.32 -23.82
N ILE A 261 -10.00 1.87 -23.02
CA ILE A 261 -10.09 0.61 -22.28
C ILE A 261 -11.35 0.56 -21.39
N LEU A 262 -11.68 1.65 -20.73
CA LEU A 262 -12.85 1.70 -19.86
C LEU A 262 -14.16 1.73 -20.65
N SER A 263 -14.22 2.48 -21.77
CA SER A 263 -15.35 2.52 -22.67
C SER A 263 -15.65 1.13 -23.28
N ASP A 264 -14.61 0.44 -23.73
CA ASP A 264 -14.73 -0.93 -24.28
C ASP A 264 -15.21 -1.91 -23.20
N PHE A 265 -14.73 -1.78 -21.95
CA PHE A 265 -15.16 -2.63 -20.85
C PHE A 265 -16.64 -2.46 -20.49
N ILE A 266 -17.18 -1.24 -20.57
CA ILE A 266 -18.59 -0.96 -20.24
C ILE A 266 -19.53 -1.00 -21.46
N ASP A 267 -18.97 -1.26 -22.64
CA ASP A 267 -19.70 -1.35 -23.93
C ASP A 267 -20.52 -0.09 -24.24
N ARG A 268 -19.98 1.09 -23.90
CA ARG A 268 -20.55 2.39 -24.28
C ARG A 268 -19.55 3.53 -24.16
N GLU A 269 -19.84 4.65 -24.79
CA GLU A 269 -19.06 5.88 -24.58
C GLU A 269 -19.18 6.40 -23.15
N LEU A 270 -18.08 6.96 -22.66
CA LEU A 270 -18.02 7.63 -21.37
C LEU A 270 -18.62 9.03 -21.47
N THR A 271 -19.39 9.44 -20.48
CA THR A 271 -19.85 10.82 -20.35
C THR A 271 -18.65 11.75 -20.06
N GLU A 272 -18.84 13.07 -20.19
CA GLU A 272 -17.78 14.05 -19.92
C GLU A 272 -17.26 13.96 -18.47
N GLU A 273 -18.14 13.75 -17.48
CA GLU A 273 -17.74 13.59 -16.09
C GLU A 273 -17.02 12.25 -15.83
N GLU A 274 -17.48 11.17 -16.45
CA GLU A 274 -16.80 9.87 -16.36
C GLU A 274 -15.40 9.93 -16.99
N ASN A 275 -15.26 10.62 -18.13
CA ASN A 275 -13.97 10.88 -18.76
C ASN A 275 -13.01 11.60 -17.81
N LYS A 276 -13.48 12.64 -17.10
CA LYS A 276 -12.68 13.38 -16.10
C LYS A 276 -12.28 12.50 -14.92
N ASP A 277 -13.16 11.58 -14.51
CA ASP A 277 -12.92 10.69 -13.36
C ASP A 277 -12.22 9.38 -13.70
N THR A 278 -11.97 9.12 -14.98
CA THR A 278 -11.26 7.92 -15.42
C THR A 278 -9.86 7.86 -14.79
N PRO A 279 -9.48 6.73 -14.14
CA PRO A 279 -8.12 6.52 -13.65
C PRO A 279 -7.11 6.62 -14.79
N LEU A 280 -5.99 7.32 -14.56
CA LEU A 280 -4.95 7.48 -15.58
C LEU A 280 -4.30 6.15 -15.97
N PHE A 281 -4.28 5.18 -15.05
CA PHE A 281 -3.72 3.85 -15.27
C PHE A 281 -4.74 2.79 -14.96
N ILE A 282 -5.10 2.00 -15.95
CA ILE A 282 -6.05 0.89 -15.86
C ILE A 282 -5.33 -0.41 -16.20
N SER A 283 -5.55 -1.44 -15.38
CA SER A 283 -5.08 -2.80 -15.62
C SER A 283 -6.21 -3.62 -16.27
N GLU A 284 -6.11 -3.90 -17.57
CA GLU A 284 -7.06 -4.75 -18.28
C GLU A 284 -7.26 -6.13 -17.64
N PRO A 285 -6.19 -6.85 -17.19
CA PRO A 285 -6.38 -8.11 -16.49
C PRO A 285 -7.14 -7.96 -15.17
N SER A 286 -7.01 -6.81 -14.49
CA SER A 286 -7.78 -6.54 -13.28
C SER A 286 -9.24 -6.25 -13.61
N LEU A 287 -9.53 -5.50 -14.68
CA LEU A 287 -10.91 -5.29 -15.16
C LEU A 287 -11.56 -6.62 -15.53
N SER A 288 -10.90 -7.47 -16.30
CA SER A 288 -11.42 -8.75 -16.75
C SER A 288 -11.69 -9.74 -15.60
N SER A 289 -11.03 -9.57 -14.44
CA SER A 289 -11.28 -10.38 -13.25
C SER A 289 -12.54 -9.96 -12.47
N TYR A 290 -13.13 -8.83 -12.81
CA TYR A 290 -14.36 -8.35 -12.20
C TYR A 290 -15.56 -8.92 -12.95
N ASP A 291 -16.53 -9.42 -12.20
CA ASP A 291 -17.85 -9.77 -12.73
C ASP A 291 -18.53 -8.50 -13.29
N ASN A 292 -19.27 -8.63 -14.40
CA ASN A 292 -20.03 -7.54 -15.05
C ASN A 292 -21.00 -6.77 -14.10
N SER A 293 -21.10 -7.20 -12.85
CA SER A 293 -21.88 -6.54 -11.80
C SER A 293 -21.18 -5.36 -11.12
N ILE A 294 -19.90 -5.04 -11.46
CA ILE A 294 -19.21 -3.90 -10.85
C ILE A 294 -19.74 -2.60 -11.43
N CYS A 295 -20.39 -1.84 -10.57
CA CYS A 295 -20.85 -0.50 -10.91
C CYS A 295 -19.65 0.38 -11.29
N LEU A 296 -19.73 1.04 -12.47
CA LEU A 296 -18.74 2.00 -12.96
C LEU A 296 -18.36 3.06 -11.90
N ASP A 297 -19.32 3.52 -11.11
CA ASP A 297 -19.13 4.41 -9.98
C ASP A 297 -18.04 3.92 -9.00
N LYS A 298 -17.91 2.63 -8.83
CA LYS A 298 -16.90 2.03 -7.95
C LYS A 298 -15.52 2.09 -8.58
N ILE A 299 -15.42 1.89 -9.89
CA ILE A 299 -14.17 2.04 -10.64
C ILE A 299 -13.71 3.50 -10.60
N LEU A 300 -14.62 4.43 -10.76
CA LEU A 300 -14.33 5.86 -10.82
C LEU A 300 -14.04 6.46 -9.43
N LYS A 301 -14.67 5.99 -8.37
CA LYS A 301 -14.59 6.60 -7.02
C LYS A 301 -13.63 5.93 -6.06
N THR A 302 -13.11 4.75 -6.38
CA THR A 302 -12.23 3.98 -5.49
C THR A 302 -10.86 3.72 -6.10
N ASP A 303 -9.96 3.16 -5.28
CA ASP A 303 -8.62 2.74 -5.69
C ASP A 303 -8.56 1.28 -6.19
N ILE A 304 -9.68 0.73 -6.67
CA ILE A 304 -9.83 -0.69 -7.01
C ILE A 304 -8.94 -1.12 -8.17
N LEU A 305 -8.66 -0.21 -9.11
CA LEU A 305 -7.86 -0.53 -10.30
C LEU A 305 -6.37 -0.58 -9.95
N HIS A 306 -5.82 -1.77 -9.94
CA HIS A 306 -4.46 -2.01 -9.50
C HIS A 306 -3.45 -2.09 -10.64
N PRO A 307 -2.27 -1.81 -10.32
CA PRO A 307 -1.19 -1.14 -10.99
C PRO A 307 -0.21 -2.02 -11.69
N TYR A 308 0.47 -1.39 -12.62
CA TYR A 308 1.61 -1.86 -13.39
C TYR A 308 2.93 -1.96 -12.59
N ILE A 309 2.97 -1.74 -11.27
CA ILE A 309 4.23 -1.72 -10.49
C ILE A 309 5.04 -3.01 -10.66
N GLY A 310 4.37 -4.16 -10.62
CA GLY A 310 5.04 -5.47 -10.81
C GLY A 310 5.57 -5.68 -12.24
N ILE A 311 5.03 -4.97 -13.22
CA ILE A 311 5.42 -5.06 -14.63
C ILE A 311 6.60 -4.12 -14.91
N LEU A 312 6.64 -2.93 -14.30
CA LEU A 312 7.78 -2.02 -14.40
C LEU A 312 9.08 -2.65 -13.92
N THR A 313 9.06 -3.37 -12.80
CA THR A 313 10.23 -4.07 -12.28
C THR A 313 10.73 -5.20 -13.19
N LYS A 314 9.87 -5.78 -14.02
CA LYS A 314 10.25 -6.81 -15.00
C LYS A 314 10.74 -6.23 -16.33
N ALA A 315 10.25 -5.06 -16.71
CA ALA A 315 10.59 -4.42 -17.99
C ALA A 315 11.90 -3.61 -17.94
N ILE A 316 12.36 -3.24 -16.74
CA ILE A 316 13.54 -2.39 -16.54
C ILE A 316 14.77 -3.21 -16.08
N LYS A 317 14.60 -4.47 -15.70
CA LYS A 317 15.70 -5.43 -15.54
C LYS A 317 16.15 -5.97 -16.90
#